data_81cbb9ae2f6c062a03bc6e4656fc6d81
#
_entry.id   81cbb9ae2f6c062a03bc6e4656fc6d81
#
_cell.length_a   1.000
_cell.length_b   1.000
_cell.length_c   1.000
_cell.angle_alpha   90.00
_cell.angle_beta   90.00
_cell.angle_gamma   90.00
#
_symmetry.space_group_name_H-M   'P 1'
#
loop_
_entity.id
_entity.type
_entity.pdbx_description
1 polymer ?
#
loop_
_entity_poly.entity_id
_entity_poly.type
_entity_poly.pdbx_seq_one_letter_code
_entity_poly.pdbx_strand_id
1 'polypeptide(L)'
;MIELTEDAIREVFGDKTFFKGQDYYDGGHVMRPVKIENMLYGQVLGSAATPYEVRAYIDDKNMSTECSCPVGNMCKHGVALLLQWVNDTSSFIDADKFIQTLENMNKDEIITILKNIIKHN
;
A
#
# COMPACT_ATOMS: atom_id res chain seq x y z
N MET A 1 -0.40 14.29 -5.78
CA MET A 1 0.77 13.41 -5.61
C MET A 1 1.06 13.22 -4.13
N ILE A 2 1.34 12.00 -3.71
CA ILE A 2 1.65 11.71 -2.32
C ILE A 2 3.10 12.08 -2.04
N GLU A 3 3.31 13.07 -1.18
CA GLU A 3 4.65 13.45 -0.73
C GLU A 3 4.87 12.90 0.67
N LEU A 4 5.95 12.13 0.84
CA LEU A 4 6.23 11.44 2.07
C LEU A 4 7.73 11.30 2.25
N THR A 5 8.20 11.47 3.49
CA THR A 5 9.61 11.31 3.83
C THR A 5 9.78 10.24 4.91
N GLU A 6 10.97 9.67 4.98
CA GLU A 6 11.29 8.72 6.06
C GLU A 6 11.20 9.37 7.43
N ASP A 7 11.65 10.62 7.55
CA ASP A 7 11.60 11.35 8.82
C ASP A 7 10.15 11.52 9.30
N ALA A 8 9.22 11.82 8.39
CA ALA A 8 7.82 11.96 8.74
C ALA A 8 7.23 10.63 9.24
N ILE A 9 7.57 9.53 8.60
CA ILE A 9 7.13 8.19 9.01
C ILE A 9 7.67 7.87 10.41
N ARG A 10 8.95 8.11 10.62
CA ARG A 10 9.60 7.84 11.89
C ARG A 10 8.98 8.66 13.02
N GLU A 11 8.68 9.92 12.76
CA GLU A 11 8.05 10.81 13.74
C GLU A 11 6.66 10.32 14.14
N VAL A 12 5.86 9.88 13.17
CA VAL A 12 4.49 9.42 13.43
C VAL A 12 4.46 8.08 14.15
N PHE A 13 5.31 7.13 13.73
CA PHE A 13 5.27 5.76 14.26
C PHE A 13 6.19 5.54 15.48
N GLY A 14 7.18 6.40 15.68
CA GLY A 14 8.20 6.23 16.69
C GLY A 14 9.34 5.33 16.24
N ASP A 15 10.49 5.46 16.88
CA ASP A 15 11.72 4.80 16.47
C ASP A 15 11.59 3.27 16.45
N LYS A 16 11.02 2.69 17.48
CA LYS A 16 10.93 1.23 17.61
C LYS A 16 10.14 0.60 16.45
N THR A 17 8.97 1.14 16.19
CA THR A 17 8.11 0.63 15.11
C THR A 17 8.73 0.93 13.74
N PHE A 18 9.31 2.12 13.58
CA PHE A 18 9.97 2.51 12.35
C PHE A 18 11.09 1.54 11.97
N PHE A 19 11.99 1.26 12.89
CA PHE A 19 13.13 0.39 12.58
C PHE A 19 12.73 -1.06 12.33
N LYS A 20 11.70 -1.55 12.99
CA LYS A 20 11.14 -2.86 12.69
C LYS A 20 10.54 -2.91 11.28
N GLY A 21 9.82 -1.87 10.90
CA GLY A 21 9.25 -1.76 9.55
C GLY A 21 10.32 -1.63 8.48
N GLN A 22 11.40 -0.94 8.78
CA GLN A 22 12.54 -0.82 7.88
C GLN A 22 13.16 -2.19 7.56
N ASP A 23 13.25 -3.06 8.56
CA ASP A 23 13.76 -4.42 8.36
C ASP A 23 12.87 -5.20 7.38
N TYR A 24 11.55 -5.06 7.48
CA TYR A 24 10.63 -5.69 6.54
C TYR A 24 10.78 -5.13 5.14
N TYR A 25 10.92 -3.82 5.02
CA TYR A 25 11.14 -3.19 3.71
C TYR A 25 12.47 -3.64 3.10
N ASP A 26 13.55 -3.58 3.88
CA ASP A 26 14.88 -3.96 3.41
C ASP A 26 14.95 -5.42 2.99
N GLY A 27 14.17 -6.27 3.64
CA GLY A 27 14.09 -7.69 3.31
C GLY A 27 13.22 -8.03 2.10
N GLY A 28 12.60 -7.02 1.47
CA GLY A 28 11.76 -7.24 0.29
C GLY A 28 10.43 -7.89 0.60
N HIS A 29 9.88 -7.68 1.78
CA HIS A 29 8.65 -8.34 2.22
C HIS A 29 7.36 -7.69 1.71
N VAL A 30 7.45 -6.52 1.09
CA VAL A 30 6.27 -5.82 0.55
C VAL A 30 5.96 -6.38 -0.84
N MET A 31 4.72 -6.81 -1.04
CA MET A 31 4.27 -7.42 -2.28
C MET A 31 3.02 -6.71 -2.81
N ARG A 32 2.89 -6.68 -4.13
CA ARG A 32 1.71 -6.17 -4.85
C ARG A 32 1.29 -4.77 -4.39
N PRO A 33 2.22 -3.80 -4.35
CA PRO A 33 1.85 -2.46 -3.91
C PRO A 33 1.01 -1.74 -4.96
N VAL A 34 -0.04 -1.07 -4.50
CA VAL A 34 -0.99 -0.35 -5.37
C VAL A 34 -1.26 1.03 -4.77
N LYS A 35 -1.31 2.04 -5.64
CA LYS A 35 -1.70 3.40 -5.24
C LYS A 35 -3.06 3.73 -5.85
N ILE A 36 -3.99 4.18 -5.01
CA ILE A 36 -5.29 4.71 -5.44
C ILE A 36 -5.50 6.03 -4.69
N GLU A 37 -5.51 7.15 -5.42
CA GLU A 37 -5.65 8.49 -4.83
C GLU A 37 -4.60 8.71 -3.73
N ASN A 38 -5.02 8.97 -2.50
CA ASN A 38 -4.13 9.18 -1.36
C ASN A 38 -4.00 7.91 -0.49
N MET A 39 -4.28 6.76 -1.08
CA MET A 39 -4.24 5.48 -0.39
C MET A 39 -3.21 4.56 -1.01
N LEU A 40 -2.48 3.88 -0.16
CA LEU A 40 -1.54 2.83 -0.57
C LEU A 40 -2.04 1.51 -0.04
N TYR A 41 -1.96 0.48 -0.88
CA TYR A 41 -2.33 -0.89 -0.54
C TYR A 41 -1.15 -1.80 -0.83
N GLY A 42 -1.01 -2.82 -0.03
CA GLY A 42 0.00 -3.83 -0.29
C GLY A 42 -0.17 -5.02 0.63
N GLN A 43 0.61 -6.05 0.33
CA GLN A 43 0.71 -7.22 1.18
C GLN A 43 2.12 -7.24 1.78
N VAL A 44 2.22 -7.59 3.05
CA VAL A 44 3.52 -7.68 3.71
C VAL A 44 3.65 -9.07 4.30
N LEU A 45 4.69 -9.78 3.87
CA LEU A 45 4.97 -11.12 4.38
C LEU A 45 5.59 -11.01 5.77
N GLY A 46 4.84 -11.46 6.76
CA GLY A 46 5.28 -11.48 8.15
C GLY A 46 5.49 -12.90 8.66
N SER A 47 5.17 -13.12 9.93
CA SER A 47 5.33 -14.44 10.58
C SER A 47 4.19 -15.40 10.27
N ALA A 48 3.08 -14.92 9.75
CA ALA A 48 1.93 -15.77 9.42
C ALA A 48 2.14 -16.54 8.11
N ALA A 49 1.37 -17.60 7.91
CA ALA A 49 1.44 -18.41 6.70
C ALA A 49 1.02 -17.63 5.44
N THR A 50 0.11 -16.67 5.60
CA THR A 50 -0.33 -15.79 4.50
C THR A 50 0.12 -14.37 4.76
N PRO A 51 0.39 -13.57 3.70
CA PRO A 51 0.75 -12.17 3.89
C PRO A 51 -0.34 -11.38 4.59
N TYR A 52 0.06 -10.36 5.34
CA TYR A 52 -0.88 -9.41 5.92
C TYR A 52 -1.34 -8.41 4.87
N GLU A 53 -2.61 -8.06 4.91
CA GLU A 53 -3.17 -7.00 4.07
C GLU A 53 -2.96 -5.67 4.77
N VAL A 54 -2.33 -4.72 4.08
CA VAL A 54 -1.96 -3.43 4.66
C VAL A 54 -2.53 -2.30 3.83
N ARG A 55 -3.09 -1.29 4.51
CA ARG A 55 -3.57 -0.06 3.88
C ARG A 55 -2.97 1.13 4.58
N ALA A 56 -2.62 2.15 3.82
CA ALA A 56 -2.13 3.41 4.35
C ALA A 56 -2.95 4.56 3.76
N TYR A 57 -3.35 5.48 4.63
CA TYR A 57 -4.06 6.70 4.25
C TYR A 57 -3.14 7.87 4.51
N ILE A 58 -2.94 8.71 3.50
CA ILE A 58 -2.04 9.85 3.61
C ILE A 58 -2.82 11.11 3.27
N ASP A 59 -2.94 12.01 4.24
CA ASP A 59 -3.63 13.28 4.09
C ASP A 59 -2.69 14.38 4.55
N ASP A 60 -2.06 15.04 3.57
CA ASP A 60 -1.07 16.10 3.80
C ASP A 60 0.05 15.60 4.72
N LYS A 61 0.08 16.06 5.96
CA LYS A 61 1.10 15.63 6.94
C LYS A 61 0.64 14.48 7.82
N ASN A 62 -0.63 14.10 7.70
CA ASN A 62 -1.20 13.03 8.51
C ASN A 62 -1.11 11.71 7.76
N MET A 63 -0.79 10.66 8.49
CA MET A 63 -0.79 9.32 7.93
C MET A 63 -1.33 8.34 8.96
N SER A 64 -2.05 7.35 8.47
CA SER A 64 -2.55 6.26 9.29
C SER A 64 -2.47 4.97 8.52
N THR A 65 -2.32 3.85 9.22
CA THR A 65 -2.27 2.54 8.57
C THR A 65 -3.19 1.56 9.27
N GLU A 66 -3.72 0.63 8.50
CA GLU A 66 -4.49 -0.51 8.97
C GLU A 66 -3.84 -1.78 8.43
N CYS A 67 -3.82 -2.80 9.24
CA CYS A 67 -3.19 -4.07 8.90
C CYS A 67 -4.00 -5.22 9.47
N SER A 68 -4.01 -6.35 8.77
CA SER A 68 -4.68 -7.56 9.24
C SER A 68 -3.90 -8.33 10.31
N CYS A 69 -2.73 -7.82 10.74
CA CYS A 69 -1.95 -8.42 11.80
C CYS A 69 -2.60 -8.19 13.18
N PRO A 70 -2.14 -8.90 14.23
CA PRO A 70 -2.72 -8.75 15.56
C PRO A 70 -2.67 -7.34 16.14
N VAL A 71 -1.68 -6.52 15.78
CA VAL A 71 -1.60 -5.12 16.23
C VAL A 71 -2.69 -4.27 15.57
N GLY A 72 -2.97 -4.50 14.29
CA GLY A 72 -4.04 -3.85 13.55
C GLY A 72 -3.65 -2.51 12.97
N ASN A 73 -3.50 -1.48 13.80
CA ASN A 73 -3.25 -0.13 13.32
C ASN A 73 -1.85 0.34 13.70
N MET A 74 -1.26 1.17 12.83
CA MET A 74 0.03 1.82 13.09
C MET A 74 1.13 0.81 13.45
N CYS A 75 1.18 -0.30 12.75
CA CYS A 75 2.14 -1.37 12.99
C CYS A 75 3.37 -1.26 12.08
N LYS A 76 4.36 -2.11 12.34
CA LYS A 76 5.59 -2.19 11.55
C LYS A 76 5.34 -2.53 10.07
N HIS A 77 4.29 -3.29 9.77
CA HIS A 77 3.95 -3.62 8.38
C HIS A 77 3.48 -2.39 7.62
N GLY A 78 2.77 -1.48 8.29
CA GLY A 78 2.40 -0.19 7.71
C GLY A 78 3.62 0.66 7.38
N VAL A 79 4.61 0.67 8.26
CA VAL A 79 5.87 1.37 8.01
C VAL A 79 6.55 0.81 6.77
N ALA A 80 6.59 -0.52 6.63
CA ALA A 80 7.21 -1.15 5.45
C ALA A 80 6.55 -0.70 4.15
N LEU A 81 5.22 -0.65 4.12
CA LEU A 81 4.48 -0.17 2.94
C LEU A 81 4.80 1.29 2.63
N LEU A 82 4.85 2.15 3.65
CA LEU A 82 5.18 3.56 3.49
C LEU A 82 6.61 3.75 3.00
N LEU A 83 7.56 2.98 3.52
CA LEU A 83 8.96 3.04 3.06
C LEU A 83 9.09 2.56 1.62
N GLN A 84 8.30 1.57 1.21
CA GLN A 84 8.25 1.14 -0.19
C GLN A 84 7.85 2.29 -1.09
N TRP A 85 6.87 3.10 -0.68
CA TRP A 85 6.47 4.28 -1.45
C TRP A 85 7.58 5.31 -1.54
N VAL A 86 8.24 5.63 -0.44
CA VAL A 86 9.30 6.65 -0.40
C VAL A 86 10.49 6.26 -1.27
N ASN A 87 10.93 5.01 -1.15
CA ASN A 87 12.19 4.56 -1.77
C ASN A 87 12.01 3.88 -3.12
N ASP A 88 10.81 3.39 -3.41
CA ASP A 88 10.55 2.52 -4.56
C ASP A 88 9.19 2.82 -5.17
N THR A 89 8.92 4.11 -5.36
CA THR A 89 7.63 4.61 -5.85
C THR A 89 7.21 3.91 -7.15
N SER A 90 8.16 3.64 -8.04
CA SER A 90 7.88 3.01 -9.33
C SER A 90 7.41 1.56 -9.21
N SER A 91 7.58 0.92 -8.05
CA SER A 91 7.10 -0.45 -7.83
C SER A 91 5.58 -0.51 -7.64
N PHE A 92 4.94 0.62 -7.34
CA PHE A 92 3.50 0.69 -7.14
C PHE A 92 2.74 0.71 -8.46
N ILE A 93 1.68 -0.09 -8.54
CA ILE A 93 0.71 0.00 -9.63
C ILE A 93 -0.12 1.27 -9.39
N ASP A 94 -0.11 2.18 -10.36
CA ASP A 94 -0.91 3.42 -10.28
C ASP A 94 -2.31 3.12 -10.80
N ALA A 95 -3.23 2.79 -9.89
CA ALA A 95 -4.59 2.45 -10.26
C ALA A 95 -5.41 3.65 -10.73
N ASP A 96 -4.96 4.88 -10.44
CA ASP A 96 -5.68 6.09 -10.87
C ASP A 96 -5.79 6.18 -12.39
N LYS A 97 -4.75 5.80 -13.10
CA LYS A 97 -4.76 5.78 -14.57
C LYS A 97 -5.76 4.78 -15.10
N PHE A 98 -5.84 3.61 -14.48
CA PHE A 98 -6.79 2.58 -14.86
C PHE A 98 -8.23 3.06 -14.60
N ILE A 99 -8.47 3.69 -13.47
CA ILE A 99 -9.78 4.24 -13.12
C ILE A 99 -10.20 5.32 -14.12
N GLN A 100 -9.28 6.21 -14.51
CA GLN A 100 -9.57 7.22 -15.54
C GLN A 100 -9.97 6.58 -16.87
N THR A 101 -9.32 5.49 -17.23
CA THR A 101 -9.69 4.74 -18.43
C THR A 101 -11.12 4.21 -18.32
N LEU A 102 -11.47 3.65 -17.15
CA LEU A 102 -12.83 3.14 -16.92
C LEU A 102 -13.89 4.23 -16.96
N GLU A 103 -13.57 5.42 -16.47
CA GLU A 103 -14.51 6.55 -16.49
C GLU A 103 -14.91 6.97 -17.91
N ASN A 104 -14.05 6.70 -18.88
CA ASN A 104 -14.30 7.03 -20.30
C ASN A 104 -14.93 5.85 -21.06
N MET A 105 -15.23 4.74 -20.38
CA MET A 105 -15.81 3.56 -20.98
C MET A 105 -17.30 3.47 -20.69
N ASN A 106 -18.05 2.79 -21.57
CA ASN A 106 -19.45 2.52 -21.29
C ASN A 106 -19.58 1.31 -20.34
N LYS A 107 -20.81 1.11 -19.86
CA LYS A 107 -21.12 0.05 -18.90
C LYS A 107 -20.74 -1.33 -19.40
N ASP A 108 -21.03 -1.64 -20.66
CA ASP A 108 -20.79 -2.97 -21.24
C ASP A 108 -19.28 -3.25 -21.34
N GLU A 109 -18.48 -2.24 -21.70
CA GLU A 109 -17.03 -2.37 -21.75
C GLU A 109 -16.45 -2.63 -20.37
N ILE A 110 -16.93 -1.93 -19.34
CA ILE A 110 -16.48 -2.13 -17.96
C ILE A 110 -16.83 -3.53 -17.48
N ILE A 111 -18.05 -4.00 -17.76
CA ILE A 111 -18.48 -5.35 -17.38
C ILE A 111 -17.59 -6.41 -18.04
N THR A 112 -17.24 -6.20 -19.31
CA THR A 112 -16.35 -7.13 -20.02
C THR A 112 -14.99 -7.23 -19.35
N ILE A 113 -14.41 -6.09 -18.93
CA ILE A 113 -13.13 -6.08 -18.21
C ILE A 113 -13.24 -6.84 -16.88
N LEU A 114 -14.31 -6.60 -16.12
CA LEU A 114 -14.53 -7.28 -14.85
C LEU A 114 -14.68 -8.79 -15.02
N LYS A 115 -15.38 -9.24 -16.05
CA LYS A 115 -15.51 -10.68 -16.38
C LYS A 115 -14.15 -11.30 -16.66
N ASN A 116 -13.31 -10.60 -17.41
CA ASN A 116 -11.97 -11.09 -17.74
C ASN A 116 -11.08 -11.19 -16.49
N ILE A 117 -11.15 -10.21 -15.59
CA ILE A 117 -10.42 -10.24 -14.33
C ILE A 117 -10.85 -11.44 -13.49
N ILE A 118 -12.16 -11.67 -13.38
CA ILE A 118 -12.71 -12.78 -12.61
C ILE A 118 -12.27 -14.14 -13.19
N LYS A 119 -12.25 -14.27 -14.52
CA LYS A 119 -11.85 -15.52 -15.19
C LYS A 119 -10.39 -15.89 -14.94
N HIS A 120 -9.53 -14.90 -14.76
CA HIS A 120 -8.09 -15.12 -14.66
C HIS A 120 -7.56 -14.98 -13.24
N ASN A 121 -8.44 -14.93 -12.26
CA ASN A 121 -8.04 -14.73 -10.87
C ASN A 121 -7.99 -16.07 -10.11
#